data_b03e65cd83c8bc25e7aa8aed0cdf014b
#
_entry.id   b03e65cd83c8bc25e7aa8aed0cdf014b
#
_cell.length_a   1.000
_cell.length_b   1.000
_cell.length_c   1.000
_cell.angle_alpha   90.00
_cell.angle_beta   90.00
_cell.angle_gamma   90.00
#
_symmetry.space_group_name_H-M   'P 1'
#
loop_
_entity.id
_entity.type
_entity.pdbx_description
1 polymer ?
#
loop_
_entity_poly.entity_id
_entity_poly.type
_entity_poly.pdbx_seq_one_letter_code
_entity_poly.pdbx_strand_id
1 'polypeptide(L)'
;TLTQGVIHNMGKIINENIIQIKDLSATVKLNNGDTLVTVNNANMELKRGYSYAVTGKSGSGKTSLISIIGLLNRSYKGEYCYNGTSVSSLTDRQLSMLRANNIGFVFQNYSLIKHLRVWENIELPLLYAKKFLDKRQRKEMIQSLLKSVGLEEKENDYPSKLSGGEQQRVAIARALATSPEVILCDEPTGALDKKTGQQIIELLFQLVHERDIMLLFVTHDSDVANICNIIYEMDEGRIQCVKYDP
;
A
#
# COMPACT_ATOMS: atom_id res chain seq x y z
N THR A 1 3.84 -34.79 -44.47
CA THR A 1 4.96 -33.92 -44.08
C THR A 1 4.36 -32.73 -43.37
N LEU A 2 4.43 -32.78 -42.05
CA LEU A 2 3.94 -31.81 -41.11
C LEU A 2 4.87 -30.58 -41.07
N THR A 3 4.37 -29.43 -41.37
CA THR A 3 5.03 -28.16 -41.12
C THR A 3 4.64 -27.65 -39.74
N GLN A 4 5.59 -27.66 -38.82
CA GLN A 4 5.50 -27.10 -37.49
C GLN A 4 5.37 -25.59 -37.60
N GLY A 5 4.21 -25.06 -37.13
CA GLY A 5 4.03 -23.65 -36.87
C GLY A 5 4.75 -23.30 -35.58
N VAL A 6 5.80 -22.51 -35.69
CA VAL A 6 6.50 -21.88 -34.57
C VAL A 6 5.58 -20.82 -33.98
N ILE A 7 4.97 -21.13 -32.86
CA ILE A 7 4.27 -20.14 -32.02
C ILE A 7 5.36 -19.30 -31.36
N HIS A 8 5.57 -18.11 -31.87
CA HIS A 8 6.37 -17.08 -31.21
C HIS A 8 5.59 -16.59 -29.98
N ASN A 9 5.87 -17.24 -28.87
CA ASN A 9 5.45 -16.75 -27.55
C ASN A 9 6.35 -15.55 -27.26
N MET A 10 5.90 -14.35 -27.61
CA MET A 10 6.46 -13.11 -27.09
C MET A 10 6.13 -13.06 -25.59
N GLY A 11 6.98 -13.69 -24.79
CA GLY A 11 6.98 -13.52 -23.36
C GLY A 11 7.10 -12.03 -23.06
N LYS A 12 6.01 -11.39 -22.62
CA LYS A 12 6.12 -10.17 -21.84
C LYS A 12 7.16 -10.46 -20.77
N ILE A 13 8.29 -9.80 -20.80
CA ILE A 13 9.19 -9.70 -19.65
C ILE A 13 8.35 -8.98 -18.59
N ILE A 14 7.70 -9.76 -17.73
CA ILE A 14 7.04 -9.22 -16.56
C ILE A 14 8.20 -8.71 -15.71
N ASN A 15 8.36 -7.39 -15.65
CA ASN A 15 9.32 -6.77 -14.75
C ASN A 15 8.86 -7.17 -13.33
N GLU A 16 9.59 -8.09 -12.68
CA GLU A 16 9.24 -8.59 -11.35
C GLU A 16 9.19 -7.44 -10.34
N ASN A 17 10.01 -6.40 -10.56
CA ASN A 17 10.04 -5.21 -9.72
C ASN A 17 8.91 -4.26 -10.09
N ILE A 18 7.93 -4.13 -9.19
CA ILE A 18 6.83 -3.16 -9.34
C ILE A 18 7.29 -1.74 -8.99
N ILE A 19 8.18 -1.62 -8.00
CA ILE A 19 8.76 -0.35 -7.55
C ILE A 19 10.28 -0.48 -7.52
N GLN A 20 10.96 0.49 -8.12
CA GLN A 20 12.42 0.64 -8.06
C GLN A 20 12.74 2.06 -7.63
N ILE A 21 13.57 2.17 -6.61
CA ILE A 21 14.04 3.44 -6.05
C ILE A 21 15.56 3.40 -6.05
N LYS A 22 16.19 4.47 -6.60
CA LYS A 22 17.63 4.58 -6.67
C LYS A 22 18.08 5.98 -6.24
N ASP A 23 19.03 6.01 -5.30
CA ASP A 23 19.65 7.23 -4.76
C ASP A 23 18.62 8.28 -4.29
N LEU A 24 17.47 7.81 -3.76
CA LEU A 24 16.37 8.68 -3.41
C LEU A 24 16.64 9.42 -2.11
N SER A 25 16.53 10.74 -2.15
CA SER A 25 16.70 11.62 -1.00
C SER A 25 15.57 12.64 -0.90
N ALA A 26 15.07 12.89 0.31
CA ALA A 26 14.00 13.83 0.57
C ALA A 26 14.28 14.67 1.81
N THR A 27 13.78 15.90 1.79
CA THR A 27 13.93 16.87 2.88
C THR A 27 12.60 17.53 3.20
N VAL A 28 12.42 17.94 4.45
CA VAL A 28 11.27 18.72 4.93
C VAL A 28 11.77 20.02 5.55
N LYS A 29 11.15 21.14 5.20
CA LYS A 29 11.40 22.42 5.85
C LYS A 29 10.70 22.45 7.21
N LEU A 30 11.44 22.78 8.25
CA LEU A 30 10.92 22.98 9.59
C LEU A 30 10.42 24.42 9.78
N ASN A 31 9.56 24.63 10.79
CA ASN A 31 8.98 25.96 11.08
C ASN A 31 10.03 27.02 11.44
N ASN A 32 11.20 26.65 11.91
CA ASN A 32 12.33 27.53 12.22
C ASN A 32 13.18 27.89 10.99
N GLY A 33 12.82 27.38 9.79
CA GLY A 33 13.55 27.58 8.54
C GLY A 33 14.63 26.54 8.23
N ASP A 34 14.96 25.66 9.18
CA ASP A 34 15.90 24.58 8.97
C ASP A 34 15.37 23.51 8.03
N THR A 35 16.27 22.74 7.44
CA THR A 35 15.94 21.62 6.56
C THR A 35 16.31 20.31 7.23
N LEU A 36 15.32 19.44 7.44
CA LEU A 36 15.53 18.09 7.95
C LEU A 36 15.60 17.11 6.77
N VAL A 37 16.67 16.31 6.71
CA VAL A 37 16.76 15.19 5.77
C VAL A 37 15.93 14.04 6.32
N THR A 38 14.87 13.67 5.62
CA THR A 38 13.95 12.60 6.04
C THR A 38 14.20 11.27 5.33
N VAL A 39 14.79 11.32 4.12
CA VAL A 39 15.28 10.14 3.39
C VAL A 39 16.64 10.52 2.81
N ASN A 40 17.63 9.63 2.95
CA ASN A 40 19.00 9.89 2.57
C ASN A 40 19.55 8.71 1.75
N ASN A 41 19.64 8.91 0.44
CA ASN A 41 20.24 7.95 -0.51
C ASN A 41 19.62 6.54 -0.43
N ALA A 42 18.28 6.45 -0.40
CA ALA A 42 17.58 5.20 -0.31
C ALA A 42 17.63 4.44 -1.65
N ASN A 43 17.88 3.12 -1.56
CA ASN A 43 17.88 2.20 -2.69
C ASN A 43 17.00 1.00 -2.33
N MET A 44 15.95 0.73 -3.13
CA MET A 44 14.99 -0.33 -2.88
C MET A 44 14.46 -0.93 -4.19
N GLU A 45 14.27 -2.24 -4.18
CA GLU A 45 13.55 -2.96 -5.23
C GLU A 45 12.42 -3.76 -4.58
N LEU A 46 11.18 -3.47 -4.98
CA LEU A 46 9.99 -4.08 -4.40
C LEU A 46 9.26 -4.86 -5.51
N LYS A 47 9.04 -6.14 -5.26
CA LYS A 47 8.48 -7.12 -6.20
C LYS A 47 7.01 -7.42 -5.91
N ARG A 48 6.28 -7.88 -6.91
CA ARG A 48 4.92 -8.41 -6.74
C ARG A 48 4.93 -9.65 -5.84
N GLY A 49 3.84 -9.84 -5.12
CA GLY A 49 3.63 -11.02 -4.26
C GLY A 49 4.52 -11.08 -3.01
N TYR A 50 5.43 -10.12 -2.83
CA TYR A 50 6.30 -10.06 -1.66
C TYR A 50 5.77 -9.12 -0.60
N SER A 51 6.07 -9.47 0.65
CA SER A 51 5.83 -8.61 1.82
C SER A 51 7.12 -8.00 2.33
N TYR A 52 7.05 -6.70 2.60
CA TYR A 52 8.17 -5.87 3.06
C TYR A 52 7.82 -5.20 4.38
N ALA A 53 8.80 -5.08 5.25
CA ALA A 53 8.71 -4.22 6.42
C ALA A 53 9.79 -3.15 6.40
N VAL A 54 9.43 -1.92 6.70
CA VAL A 54 10.37 -0.85 7.01
C VAL A 54 10.25 -0.56 8.50
N THR A 55 11.28 -0.93 9.24
CA THR A 55 11.38 -0.72 10.69
C THR A 55 12.27 0.48 11.01
N GLY A 56 12.29 0.91 12.26
CA GLY A 56 13.15 2.00 12.73
C GLY A 56 12.47 2.86 13.79
N LYS A 57 13.27 3.68 14.48
CA LYS A 57 12.78 4.56 15.55
C LYS A 57 11.78 5.61 15.05
N SER A 58 10.99 6.18 15.95
CA SER A 58 10.17 7.35 15.61
C SER A 58 11.06 8.48 15.09
N GLY A 59 10.60 9.13 14.01
CA GLY A 59 11.38 10.21 13.38
C GLY A 59 12.48 9.74 12.41
N SER A 60 12.71 8.44 12.20
CA SER A 60 13.74 7.96 11.28
C SER A 60 13.46 8.23 9.79
N GLY A 61 12.24 8.69 9.43
CA GLY A 61 11.87 9.04 8.05
C GLY A 61 10.88 8.08 7.38
N LYS A 62 10.42 7.03 8.06
CA LYS A 62 9.53 5.99 7.53
C LYS A 62 8.26 6.56 6.86
N THR A 63 7.58 7.50 7.54
CA THR A 63 6.37 8.13 7.01
C THR A 63 6.66 8.98 5.76
N SER A 64 7.84 9.62 5.68
CA SER A 64 8.28 10.32 4.47
C SER A 64 8.52 9.35 3.32
N LEU A 65 9.19 8.22 3.58
CA LEU A 65 9.45 7.19 2.59
C LEU A 65 8.15 6.58 2.05
N ILE A 66 7.23 6.15 2.91
CA ILE A 66 5.96 5.55 2.48
C ILE A 66 5.09 6.56 1.72
N SER A 67 5.14 7.85 2.07
CA SER A 67 4.45 8.92 1.35
C SER A 67 4.98 9.10 -0.08
N ILE A 68 6.30 8.95 -0.27
CA ILE A 68 6.91 9.00 -1.61
C ILE A 68 6.55 7.74 -2.40
N ILE A 69 6.73 6.55 -1.81
CA ILE A 69 6.37 5.27 -2.43
C ILE A 69 4.89 5.27 -2.84
N GLY A 70 4.03 5.82 -2.00
CA GLY A 70 2.59 5.94 -2.25
C GLY A 70 2.19 7.07 -3.19
N LEU A 71 3.13 7.77 -3.81
CA LEU A 71 2.89 8.89 -4.74
C LEU A 71 2.09 10.04 -4.11
N LEU A 72 2.19 10.22 -2.78
CA LEU A 72 1.57 11.33 -2.04
C LEU A 72 2.52 12.53 -1.96
N ASN A 73 3.84 12.28 -1.96
CA ASN A 73 4.87 13.32 -1.92
C ASN A 73 5.79 13.19 -3.13
N ARG A 74 6.01 14.31 -3.84
CA ARG A 74 6.91 14.42 -5.00
C ARG A 74 8.20 15.18 -4.70
N SER A 75 8.36 15.68 -3.47
CA SER A 75 9.53 16.46 -3.07
C SER A 75 10.69 15.54 -2.72
N TYR A 76 11.32 14.95 -3.72
CA TYR A 76 12.50 14.10 -3.57
C TYR A 76 13.47 14.32 -4.74
N LYS A 77 14.71 13.88 -4.57
CA LYS A 77 15.76 13.74 -5.60
C LYS A 77 16.05 12.25 -5.79
N GLY A 78 16.67 11.88 -6.90
CA GLY A 78 16.95 10.48 -7.25
C GLY A 78 15.91 9.91 -8.21
N GLU A 79 15.94 8.61 -8.41
CA GLU A 79 15.09 7.92 -9.37
C GLU A 79 14.01 7.11 -8.64
N TYR A 80 12.79 7.19 -9.15
CA TYR A 80 11.67 6.35 -8.75
C TYR A 80 10.94 5.87 -10.01
N CYS A 81 10.91 4.54 -10.21
CA CYS A 81 10.18 3.89 -11.29
C CYS A 81 9.05 3.02 -10.73
N TYR A 82 7.87 3.12 -11.34
CA TYR A 82 6.72 2.27 -11.09
C TYR A 82 6.43 1.44 -12.35
N ASN A 83 6.46 0.11 -12.25
CA ASN A 83 6.36 -0.80 -13.41
C ASN A 83 7.28 -0.39 -14.58
N GLY A 84 8.52 -0.03 -14.27
CA GLY A 84 9.52 0.42 -15.26
C GLY A 84 9.32 1.83 -15.82
N THR A 85 8.24 2.53 -15.44
CA THR A 85 7.99 3.91 -15.85
C THR A 85 8.51 4.89 -14.82
N SER A 86 9.34 5.85 -15.23
CA SER A 86 9.84 6.90 -14.33
C SER A 86 8.67 7.77 -13.83
N VAL A 87 8.53 7.85 -12.52
CA VAL A 87 7.48 8.65 -11.86
C VAL A 87 7.64 10.15 -12.12
N SER A 88 8.87 10.62 -12.28
CA SER A 88 9.16 12.04 -12.59
C SER A 88 8.66 12.48 -13.96
N SER A 89 8.49 11.55 -14.91
CA SER A 89 7.97 11.82 -16.25
C SER A 89 6.45 11.97 -16.31
N LEU A 90 5.74 11.61 -15.23
CA LEU A 90 4.28 11.59 -15.19
C LEU A 90 3.71 12.96 -14.77
N THR A 91 2.63 13.35 -15.43
CA THR A 91 1.82 14.53 -15.04
C THR A 91 1.05 14.24 -13.75
N ASP A 92 0.60 15.30 -13.06
CA ASP A 92 -0.21 15.15 -11.82
C ASP A 92 -1.47 14.32 -12.04
N ARG A 93 -2.12 14.45 -13.20
CA ARG A 93 -3.28 13.64 -13.57
C ARG A 93 -2.92 12.17 -13.69
N GLN A 94 -1.81 11.84 -14.38
CA GLN A 94 -1.34 10.46 -14.53
C GLN A 94 -0.96 9.84 -13.20
N LEU A 95 -0.28 10.59 -12.31
CA LEU A 95 0.06 10.15 -10.95
C LEU A 95 -1.18 9.90 -10.10
N SER A 96 -2.15 10.81 -10.15
CA SER A 96 -3.42 10.63 -9.43
C SER A 96 -4.17 9.39 -9.91
N MET A 97 -4.19 9.14 -11.20
CA MET A 97 -4.79 7.93 -11.77
C MET A 97 -4.01 6.67 -11.40
N LEU A 98 -2.67 6.71 -11.43
CA LEU A 98 -1.83 5.58 -11.03
C LEU A 98 -2.07 5.24 -9.55
N ARG A 99 -2.04 6.23 -8.67
CA ARG A 99 -2.32 6.05 -7.25
C ARG A 99 -3.73 5.49 -7.01
N ALA A 100 -4.76 6.07 -7.62
CA ALA A 100 -6.15 5.65 -7.43
C ALA A 100 -6.43 4.22 -7.89
N ASN A 101 -5.72 3.72 -8.90
CA ASN A 101 -5.97 2.39 -9.44
C ASN A 101 -5.05 1.30 -8.88
N ASN A 102 -3.82 1.66 -8.50
CA ASN A 102 -2.78 0.67 -8.26
C ASN A 102 -2.28 0.63 -6.82
N ILE A 103 -2.62 1.62 -5.98
CA ILE A 103 -2.09 1.72 -4.62
C ILE A 103 -3.25 1.81 -3.61
N GLY A 104 -3.30 0.83 -2.71
CA GLY A 104 -4.17 0.87 -1.53
C GLY A 104 -3.41 1.34 -0.30
N PHE A 105 -4.08 2.10 0.59
CA PHE A 105 -3.50 2.58 1.84
C PHE A 105 -4.30 2.07 3.04
N VAL A 106 -3.56 1.60 4.06
CA VAL A 106 -4.08 1.23 5.37
C VAL A 106 -3.30 2.01 6.43
N PHE A 107 -3.98 2.91 7.14
CA PHE A 107 -3.38 3.82 8.12
C PHE A 107 -3.72 3.40 9.56
N GLN A 108 -2.88 3.81 10.50
CA GLN A 108 -3.05 3.59 11.94
C GLN A 108 -4.39 4.10 12.49
N ASN A 109 -4.84 5.26 12.03
CA ASN A 109 -6.09 5.91 12.46
C ASN A 109 -7.28 5.58 11.55
N TYR A 110 -7.19 4.48 10.79
CA TYR A 110 -8.19 3.98 9.82
C TYR A 110 -8.51 4.96 8.68
N SER A 111 -8.41 6.26 8.90
CA SER A 111 -8.72 7.35 7.94
C SER A 111 -10.09 7.17 7.26
N LEU A 112 -11.09 6.71 8.01
CA LEU A 112 -12.47 6.61 7.52
C LEU A 112 -13.17 7.97 7.61
N ILE A 113 -14.01 8.25 6.61
CA ILE A 113 -14.84 9.45 6.59
C ILE A 113 -16.04 9.20 7.51
N LYS A 114 -16.09 9.88 8.65
CA LYS A 114 -17.01 9.61 9.76
C LYS A 114 -18.50 9.78 9.43
N HIS A 115 -18.82 10.67 8.49
CA HIS A 115 -20.19 10.95 8.05
C HIS A 115 -20.65 10.11 6.85
N LEU A 116 -19.78 9.24 6.33
CA LEU A 116 -20.10 8.24 5.34
C LEU A 116 -20.31 6.87 6.01
N ARG A 117 -21.27 6.11 5.48
CA ARG A 117 -21.48 4.72 5.89
C ARG A 117 -20.31 3.83 5.50
N VAL A 118 -20.27 2.62 6.02
CA VAL A 118 -19.23 1.63 5.70
C VAL A 118 -19.13 1.40 4.19
N TRP A 119 -20.25 1.10 3.53
CA TRP A 119 -20.24 0.87 2.08
C TRP A 119 -19.79 2.10 1.27
N GLU A 120 -20.15 3.31 1.70
CA GLU A 120 -19.73 4.56 1.05
C GLU A 120 -18.22 4.80 1.19
N ASN A 121 -17.64 4.48 2.36
CA ASN A 121 -16.18 4.54 2.53
C ASN A 121 -15.45 3.59 1.58
N ILE A 122 -15.99 2.39 1.35
CA ILE A 122 -15.40 1.39 0.44
C ILE A 122 -15.63 1.79 -1.02
N GLU A 123 -16.75 2.45 -1.35
CA GLU A 123 -17.05 2.91 -2.72
C GLU A 123 -16.13 4.04 -3.19
N LEU A 124 -15.64 4.89 -2.28
CA LEU A 124 -14.86 6.07 -2.64
C LEU A 124 -13.75 5.83 -3.67
N PRO A 125 -12.84 4.86 -3.49
CA PRO A 125 -11.80 4.60 -4.49
C PRO A 125 -12.37 4.22 -5.86
N LEU A 126 -13.48 3.50 -5.90
CA LEU A 126 -14.12 3.06 -7.15
C LEU A 126 -14.66 4.22 -7.98
N LEU A 127 -15.03 5.34 -7.34
CA LEU A 127 -15.51 6.54 -8.04
C LEU A 127 -14.38 7.27 -8.80
N TYR A 128 -13.14 7.08 -8.39
CA TYR A 128 -11.94 7.69 -8.99
C TYR A 128 -11.14 6.72 -9.85
N ALA A 129 -11.52 5.44 -9.86
CA ALA A 129 -10.83 4.42 -10.63
C ALA A 129 -11.04 4.63 -12.14
N LYS A 130 -10.04 4.21 -12.93
CA LYS A 130 -10.10 4.26 -14.40
C LYS A 130 -11.20 3.35 -14.97
N LYS A 131 -11.43 2.20 -14.32
CA LYS A 131 -12.45 1.24 -14.73
C LYS A 131 -13.82 1.77 -14.31
N PHE A 132 -14.61 2.17 -15.29
CA PHE A 132 -16.01 2.51 -15.05
C PHE A 132 -16.78 1.25 -14.64
N LEU A 133 -17.38 1.30 -13.46
CA LEU A 133 -18.29 0.29 -12.94
C LEU A 133 -19.68 0.93 -12.83
N ASP A 134 -20.71 0.24 -13.31
CA ASP A 134 -22.08 0.68 -13.07
C ASP A 134 -22.46 0.50 -11.58
N LYS A 135 -23.62 1.03 -11.18
CA LYS A 135 -24.09 1.00 -9.80
C LYS A 135 -24.23 -0.43 -9.25
N ARG A 136 -24.68 -1.36 -10.08
CA ARG A 136 -24.87 -2.77 -9.71
C ARG A 136 -23.51 -3.43 -9.47
N GLN A 137 -22.58 -3.27 -10.40
CA GLN A 137 -21.21 -3.83 -10.30
C GLN A 137 -20.48 -3.30 -9.06
N ARG A 138 -20.59 -1.99 -8.75
CA ARG A 138 -20.00 -1.43 -7.53
C ARG A 138 -20.60 -2.07 -6.28
N LYS A 139 -21.94 -2.21 -6.22
CA LYS A 139 -22.62 -2.84 -5.10
C LYS A 139 -22.16 -4.28 -4.88
N GLU A 140 -22.11 -5.09 -5.94
CA GLU A 140 -21.66 -6.49 -5.90
C GLU A 140 -20.20 -6.58 -5.39
N MET A 141 -19.33 -5.68 -5.86
CA MET A 141 -17.93 -5.62 -5.41
C MET A 141 -17.83 -5.23 -3.94
N ILE A 142 -18.56 -4.21 -3.48
CA ILE A 142 -18.57 -3.78 -2.08
C ILE A 142 -19.05 -4.91 -1.17
N GLN A 143 -20.10 -5.62 -1.54
CA GLN A 143 -20.63 -6.75 -0.78
C GLN A 143 -19.61 -7.90 -0.71
N SER A 144 -18.92 -8.20 -1.81
CA SER A 144 -17.84 -9.18 -1.83
C SER A 144 -16.67 -8.78 -0.91
N LEU A 145 -16.29 -7.50 -0.91
CA LEU A 145 -15.25 -6.98 -0.04
C LEU A 145 -15.65 -7.04 1.44
N LEU A 146 -16.87 -6.63 1.77
CA LEU A 146 -17.40 -6.73 3.13
C LEU A 146 -17.41 -8.17 3.62
N LYS A 147 -17.80 -9.12 2.78
CA LYS A 147 -17.73 -10.54 3.08
C LYS A 147 -16.30 -11.00 3.35
N SER A 148 -15.34 -10.57 2.54
CA SER A 148 -13.92 -10.97 2.71
C SER A 148 -13.30 -10.47 4.01
N VAL A 149 -13.86 -9.42 4.62
CA VAL A 149 -13.42 -8.88 5.91
C VAL A 149 -14.37 -9.20 7.08
N GLY A 150 -15.45 -9.98 6.83
CA GLY A 150 -16.42 -10.41 7.84
C GLY A 150 -17.28 -9.28 8.41
N LEU A 151 -17.75 -8.35 7.56
CA LEU A 151 -18.53 -7.17 7.95
C LEU A 151 -19.81 -6.99 7.12
N GLU A 152 -20.40 -8.07 6.58
CA GLU A 152 -21.60 -8.00 5.72
C GLU A 152 -22.77 -7.29 6.40
N GLU A 153 -22.98 -7.55 7.70
CA GLU A 153 -24.09 -6.97 8.46
C GLU A 153 -23.86 -5.50 8.85
N LYS A 154 -22.62 -5.01 8.65
CA LYS A 154 -22.21 -3.63 8.99
C LYS A 154 -22.26 -2.66 7.82
N GLU A 155 -22.71 -3.09 6.66
CA GLU A 155 -22.72 -2.31 5.39
C GLU A 155 -23.29 -0.89 5.59
N ASN A 156 -24.40 -0.78 6.34
CA ASN A 156 -25.12 0.49 6.55
C ASN A 156 -24.74 1.24 7.83
N ASP A 157 -23.83 0.72 8.62
CA ASP A 157 -23.35 1.40 9.83
C ASP A 157 -22.42 2.57 9.51
N TYR A 158 -22.28 3.49 10.46
CA TYR A 158 -21.28 4.55 10.42
C TYR A 158 -20.03 4.13 11.18
N PRO A 159 -18.83 4.65 10.82
CA PRO A 159 -17.59 4.34 11.52
C PRO A 159 -17.66 4.52 13.04
N SER A 160 -18.43 5.49 13.52
CA SER A 160 -18.62 5.75 14.95
C SER A 160 -19.30 4.62 15.74
N LYS A 161 -19.98 3.70 15.05
CA LYS A 161 -20.63 2.52 15.66
C LYS A 161 -19.74 1.27 15.66
N LEU A 162 -18.56 1.35 15.03
CA LEU A 162 -17.64 0.23 14.85
C LEU A 162 -16.55 0.26 15.92
N SER A 163 -16.15 -0.92 16.39
CA SER A 163 -14.90 -1.09 17.15
C SER A 163 -13.67 -0.72 16.31
N GLY A 164 -12.52 -0.49 16.94
CA GLY A 164 -11.27 -0.19 16.23
C GLY A 164 -10.89 -1.27 15.22
N GLY A 165 -11.02 -2.55 15.60
CA GLY A 165 -10.76 -3.67 14.68
C GLY A 165 -11.71 -3.73 13.48
N GLU A 166 -13.00 -3.44 13.68
CA GLU A 166 -13.97 -3.34 12.60
C GLU A 166 -13.68 -2.14 11.68
N GLN A 167 -13.30 -0.99 12.24
CA GLN A 167 -12.87 0.17 11.44
C GLN A 167 -11.65 -0.15 10.57
N GLN A 168 -10.68 -0.89 11.12
CA GLN A 168 -9.50 -1.32 10.37
C GLN A 168 -9.87 -2.31 9.25
N ARG A 169 -10.79 -3.24 9.49
CA ARG A 169 -11.33 -4.13 8.45
C ARG A 169 -12.01 -3.35 7.31
N VAL A 170 -12.75 -2.29 7.62
CA VAL A 170 -13.32 -1.38 6.60
C VAL A 170 -12.21 -0.67 5.81
N ALA A 171 -11.16 -0.19 6.48
CA ALA A 171 -10.02 0.46 5.83
C ALA A 171 -9.29 -0.51 4.88
N ILE A 172 -9.15 -1.78 5.26
CA ILE A 172 -8.59 -2.85 4.41
C ILE A 172 -9.47 -3.10 3.19
N ALA A 173 -10.78 -3.27 3.39
CA ALA A 173 -11.74 -3.45 2.30
C ALA A 173 -11.69 -2.28 1.31
N ARG A 174 -11.61 -1.05 1.81
CA ARG A 174 -11.44 0.16 1.00
C ARG A 174 -10.12 0.14 0.22
N ALA A 175 -9.01 -0.25 0.85
CA ALA A 175 -7.71 -0.34 0.19
C ALA A 175 -7.70 -1.35 -0.96
N LEU A 176 -8.49 -2.43 -0.84
CA LEU A 176 -8.62 -3.50 -1.84
C LEU A 176 -9.63 -3.19 -2.95
N ALA A 177 -10.44 -2.13 -2.83
CA ALA A 177 -11.60 -1.88 -3.69
C ALA A 177 -11.24 -1.75 -5.18
N THR A 178 -10.11 -1.15 -5.50
CA THR A 178 -9.64 -0.99 -6.90
C THR A 178 -8.85 -2.18 -7.42
N SER A 179 -8.71 -3.26 -6.64
CA SER A 179 -7.82 -4.40 -6.93
C SER A 179 -6.38 -3.90 -7.18
N PRO A 180 -5.76 -3.24 -6.20
CA PRO A 180 -4.46 -2.59 -6.35
C PRO A 180 -3.34 -3.61 -6.55
N GLU A 181 -2.23 -3.16 -7.11
CA GLU A 181 -0.99 -3.95 -7.22
C GLU A 181 -0.11 -3.85 -5.96
N VAL A 182 -0.34 -2.79 -5.17
CA VAL A 182 0.45 -2.42 -3.99
C VAL A 182 -0.48 -2.04 -2.85
N ILE A 183 -0.23 -2.58 -1.65
CA ILE A 183 -0.82 -2.10 -0.41
C ILE A 183 0.28 -1.55 0.50
N LEU A 184 0.09 -0.33 0.94
CA LEU A 184 0.96 0.38 1.86
C LEU A 184 0.28 0.50 3.23
N CYS A 185 0.92 -0.02 4.27
CA CYS A 185 0.42 -0.03 5.64
C CYS A 185 1.32 0.84 6.52
N ASP A 186 0.78 1.93 7.06
CA ASP A 186 1.46 2.79 8.02
C ASP A 186 0.92 2.51 9.43
N GLU A 187 1.70 1.75 10.23
CA GLU A 187 1.35 1.32 11.60
C GLU A 187 -0.07 0.73 11.71
N PRO A 188 -0.47 -0.27 10.89
CA PRO A 188 -1.88 -0.68 10.74
C PRO A 188 -2.51 -1.26 12.01
N THR A 189 -1.73 -1.59 13.03
CA THR A 189 -2.18 -2.16 14.30
C THR A 189 -1.92 -1.26 15.50
N GLY A 190 -1.29 -0.09 15.30
CA GLY A 190 -0.83 0.77 16.38
C GLY A 190 -1.92 1.38 17.27
N ALA A 191 -3.19 1.32 16.83
CA ALA A 191 -4.36 1.78 17.63
C ALA A 191 -5.20 0.61 18.18
N LEU A 192 -4.75 -0.65 18.04
CA LEU A 192 -5.48 -1.86 18.42
C LEU A 192 -4.79 -2.57 19.58
N ASP A 193 -5.58 -3.36 20.34
CA ASP A 193 -5.00 -4.33 21.25
C ASP A 193 -4.25 -5.44 20.50
N LYS A 194 -3.33 -6.12 21.20
CA LYS A 194 -2.43 -7.10 20.56
C LYS A 194 -3.18 -8.22 19.85
N LYS A 195 -4.26 -8.75 20.43
CA LYS A 195 -5.05 -9.86 19.85
C LYS A 195 -5.76 -9.42 18.57
N THR A 196 -6.43 -8.28 18.62
CA THR A 196 -7.11 -7.69 17.45
C THR A 196 -6.10 -7.32 16.37
N GLY A 197 -4.95 -6.75 16.75
CA GLY A 197 -3.87 -6.43 15.84
C GLY A 197 -3.38 -7.66 15.06
N GLN A 198 -3.13 -8.78 15.77
CA GLN A 198 -2.72 -10.03 15.13
C GLN A 198 -3.76 -10.53 14.11
N GLN A 199 -5.05 -10.51 14.44
CA GLN A 199 -6.11 -10.89 13.51
C GLN A 199 -6.17 -10.00 12.25
N ILE A 200 -5.86 -8.71 12.39
CA ILE A 200 -5.79 -7.77 11.26
C ILE A 200 -4.60 -8.10 10.35
N ILE A 201 -3.45 -8.41 10.93
CA ILE A 201 -2.26 -8.80 10.15
C ILE A 201 -2.50 -10.12 9.41
N GLU A 202 -3.04 -11.14 10.08
CA GLU A 202 -3.39 -12.41 9.44
C GLU A 202 -4.35 -12.22 8.27
N LEU A 203 -5.40 -11.40 8.46
CA LEU A 203 -6.35 -11.06 7.40
C LEU A 203 -5.68 -10.37 6.21
N LEU A 204 -4.80 -9.39 6.46
CA LEU A 204 -4.04 -8.70 5.42
C LEU A 204 -3.19 -9.68 4.61
N PHE A 205 -2.40 -10.52 5.26
CA PHE A 205 -1.56 -11.50 4.58
C PHE A 205 -2.38 -12.48 3.75
N GLN A 206 -3.49 -13.00 4.28
CA GLN A 206 -4.39 -13.88 3.52
C GLN A 206 -4.89 -13.20 2.24
N LEU A 207 -5.48 -12.00 2.36
CA LEU A 207 -6.10 -11.30 1.24
C LEU A 207 -5.08 -10.86 0.17
N VAL A 208 -3.85 -10.59 0.57
CA VAL A 208 -2.78 -10.12 -0.31
C VAL A 208 -2.13 -11.30 -1.04
N HIS A 209 -1.88 -12.41 -0.33
CA HIS A 209 -1.29 -13.62 -0.92
C HIS A 209 -2.17 -14.21 -2.03
N GLU A 210 -3.49 -14.25 -1.83
CA GLU A 210 -4.45 -14.76 -2.82
C GLU A 210 -4.47 -13.93 -4.13
N ARG A 211 -3.95 -12.70 -4.12
CA ARG A 211 -4.08 -11.71 -5.21
C ARG A 211 -2.75 -11.27 -5.81
N ASP A 212 -1.64 -11.85 -5.40
CA ASP A 212 -0.28 -11.48 -5.86
C ASP A 212 0.02 -9.98 -5.68
N ILE A 213 -0.44 -9.39 -4.58
CA ILE A 213 -0.26 -7.98 -4.25
C ILE A 213 1.08 -7.79 -3.51
N MET A 214 1.82 -6.73 -3.84
CA MET A 214 2.97 -6.29 -3.04
C MET A 214 2.48 -5.60 -1.77
N LEU A 215 3.00 -6.02 -0.61
CA LEU A 215 2.63 -5.49 0.70
C LEU A 215 3.84 -4.82 1.35
N LEU A 216 3.70 -3.55 1.75
CA LEU A 216 4.73 -2.83 2.48
C LEU A 216 4.17 -2.32 3.81
N PHE A 217 4.78 -2.78 4.89
CA PHE A 217 4.54 -2.26 6.25
C PHE A 217 5.59 -1.23 6.63
N VAL A 218 5.14 -0.13 7.19
CA VAL A 218 5.94 0.73 8.06
C VAL A 218 5.50 0.44 9.48
N THR A 219 6.38 -0.08 10.31
CA THR A 219 6.03 -0.49 11.68
C THR A 219 7.23 -0.47 12.63
N HIS A 220 6.94 -0.30 13.91
CA HIS A 220 7.89 -0.54 15.00
C HIS A 220 7.65 -1.90 15.68
N ASP A 221 6.62 -2.64 15.27
CA ASP A 221 6.28 -3.96 15.78
C ASP A 221 7.17 -5.04 15.12
N SER A 222 8.04 -5.64 15.92
CA SER A 222 8.95 -6.71 15.47
C SER A 222 8.18 -7.98 15.08
N ASP A 223 7.03 -8.27 15.70
CA ASP A 223 6.24 -9.46 15.37
C ASP A 223 5.70 -9.34 13.94
N VAL A 224 5.22 -8.15 13.55
CA VAL A 224 4.78 -7.85 12.18
C VAL A 224 5.94 -7.86 11.18
N ALA A 225 7.07 -7.28 11.55
CA ALA A 225 8.23 -7.24 10.66
C ALA A 225 8.79 -8.65 10.37
N ASN A 226 8.87 -9.50 11.39
CA ASN A 226 9.47 -10.84 11.28
C ASN A 226 8.72 -11.79 10.35
N ILE A 227 7.43 -11.59 10.13
CA ILE A 227 6.64 -12.41 9.19
C ILE A 227 6.73 -11.93 7.74
N CYS A 228 7.32 -10.76 7.48
CA CYS A 228 7.57 -10.27 6.13
C CYS A 228 8.76 -11.01 5.48
N ASN A 229 8.72 -11.12 4.15
CA ASN A 229 9.81 -11.71 3.36
C ASN A 229 11.09 -10.89 3.47
N ILE A 230 10.98 -9.57 3.40
CA ILE A 230 12.13 -8.66 3.36
C ILE A 230 11.94 -7.57 4.41
N ILE A 231 13.00 -7.33 5.19
CA ILE A 231 13.00 -6.29 6.21
C ILE A 231 14.08 -5.27 5.87
N TYR A 232 13.65 -4.02 5.81
CA TYR A 232 14.52 -2.86 5.76
C TYR A 232 14.52 -2.18 7.12
N GLU A 233 15.69 -1.78 7.59
CA GLU A 233 15.85 -0.93 8.77
C GLU A 233 16.17 0.50 8.32
N MET A 234 15.46 1.47 8.90
CA MET A 234 15.64 2.88 8.61
C MET A 234 16.10 3.63 9.84
N ASP A 235 17.29 4.25 9.74
CA ASP A 235 17.87 5.07 10.78
C ASP A 235 18.39 6.40 10.19
N GLU A 236 18.02 7.52 10.81
CA GLU A 236 18.39 8.89 10.36
C GLU A 236 18.22 9.11 8.84
N GLY A 237 17.15 8.62 8.26
CA GLY A 237 16.84 8.73 6.83
C GLY A 237 17.55 7.71 5.94
N ARG A 238 18.51 6.97 6.44
CA ARG A 238 19.20 5.90 5.70
C ARG A 238 18.45 4.59 5.83
N ILE A 239 18.42 3.82 4.75
CA ILE A 239 17.74 2.52 4.73
C ILE A 239 18.70 1.42 4.31
N GLN A 240 18.64 0.29 4.99
CA GLN A 240 19.42 -0.91 4.67
C GLN A 240 18.56 -2.16 4.77
N CYS A 241 18.79 -3.13 3.89
CA CYS A 241 18.15 -4.44 3.98
C CYS A 241 18.83 -5.27 5.07
N VAL A 242 18.06 -5.73 6.06
CA VAL A 242 18.56 -6.52 7.20
C VAL A 242 18.08 -7.98 7.17
N LYS A 243 17.01 -8.28 6.43
CA LYS A 243 16.52 -9.63 6.17
C LYS A 243 16.09 -9.74 4.71
N TYR A 244 16.50 -10.80 4.04
CA TYR A 244 16.05 -11.16 2.70
C TYR A 244 15.72 -12.66 2.67
N ASP A 245 14.44 -12.98 2.59
CA ASP A 245 13.91 -14.34 2.52
C ASP A 245 12.94 -14.38 1.31
N PRO A 246 13.49 -14.70 0.09
CA PRO A 246 12.74 -14.62 -1.17
C PRO A 246 11.72 -15.74 -1.34
#